data_12a0c16c87c5f9a209b5141a86cea3aa
#
_entry.id   12a0c16c87c5f9a209b5141a86cea3aa
#
_cell.length_a   1.000
_cell.length_b   1.000
_cell.length_c   1.000
_cell.angle_alpha   90.00
_cell.angle_beta   90.00
_cell.angle_gamma   90.00
#
_symmetry.space_group_name_H-M   'P 1'
#
loop_
_entity.id
_entity.type
_entity.pdbx_description
1 polymer ?
#
loop_
_entity_poly.entity_id
_entity_poly.type
_entity_poly.pdbx_seq_one_letter_code
_entity_poly.pdbx_strand_id
1 'polypeptide(L)'
;MCLFFILGIAGTSVMLFGANGLAKLMGSADASWAIMAISPTLFLICISSSIRGYFQGHQNMVPTAGSEIIESVGKFVLGIVLGAWAVNSGKSIEICAAYAISGVAIGEACGLIFLVCAKFLHRQDYDYTLTEDDGKVSSTGKVLKNLLLISVPVMLSSVALNLTSTIDTFTIINIIKRNSSLEAAEIAYGNYTTLAVTLFHLPSAFIYPISTSLAPALSAARASGNKIKERSVVNASMKMTVIISIPCAIGMAIMSKPILSLLFSNEASVSSAAPLLSILSPAIFFSAILTVTSAALQACHKQRKPIISMLCGITAKAIVSCALMSIKSIGILGAPIGTLVSYFVMATVNFIFVLKYVSAEINIFRLIIKPIGASAIASAVTILSYSIISRAGHATVATVVSIVLTVAAYFVLLFALKNFEREDIMMLPKGEKIYNALVKLHLMK
;
A
#
# COMPACT_ATOMS: atom_id res chain seq x y z
N MET A 1 -18.67 16.09 -11.34
CA MET A 1 -18.80 16.80 -10.06
C MET A 1 -20.11 16.47 -9.34
N CYS A 2 -21.30 16.65 -9.94
CA CYS A 2 -22.59 16.37 -9.28
C CYS A 2 -22.71 14.95 -8.71
N LEU A 3 -22.26 13.92 -9.43
CA LEU A 3 -22.30 12.54 -8.97
C LEU A 3 -21.47 12.35 -7.68
N PHE A 4 -20.25 12.85 -7.65
CA PHE A 4 -19.37 12.75 -6.48
C PHE A 4 -19.89 13.56 -5.29
N PHE A 5 -20.55 14.70 -5.56
CA PHE A 5 -21.19 15.49 -4.52
C PHE A 5 -22.34 14.71 -3.85
N ILE A 6 -23.21 14.09 -4.65
CA ILE A 6 -24.33 13.26 -4.14
C ILE A 6 -23.79 12.04 -3.36
N LEU A 7 -22.79 11.35 -3.92
CA LEU A 7 -22.16 10.19 -3.25
C LEU A 7 -21.47 10.59 -1.95
N GLY A 8 -20.82 11.75 -1.94
CA GLY A 8 -20.17 12.27 -0.73
C GLY A 8 -21.17 12.59 0.38
N ILE A 9 -22.28 13.25 0.06
CA ILE A 9 -23.35 13.53 1.04
C ILE A 9 -23.97 12.22 1.54
N ALA A 10 -24.31 11.31 0.62
CA ALA A 10 -24.93 10.02 1.00
C ALA A 10 -24.00 9.22 1.91
N GLY A 11 -22.72 9.07 1.54
CA GLY A 11 -21.74 8.33 2.33
C GLY A 11 -21.50 8.96 3.71
N THR A 12 -21.35 10.28 3.77
CA THR A 12 -21.19 11.00 5.04
C THR A 12 -22.43 10.85 5.93
N SER A 13 -23.62 10.95 5.35
CA SER A 13 -24.88 10.78 6.10
C SER A 13 -25.01 9.36 6.66
N VAL A 14 -24.70 8.35 5.87
CA VAL A 14 -24.72 6.94 6.32
C VAL A 14 -23.73 6.72 7.46
N MET A 15 -22.51 7.25 7.36
CA MET A 15 -21.53 7.11 8.44
C MET A 15 -21.92 7.91 9.70
N LEU A 16 -22.40 9.14 9.54
CA LEU A 16 -22.73 10.00 10.67
C LEU A 16 -23.94 9.46 11.46
N PHE A 17 -25.04 9.16 10.75
CA PHE A 17 -26.26 8.63 11.39
C PHE A 17 -26.15 7.14 11.74
N GLY A 18 -25.35 6.40 11.01
CA GLY A 18 -25.07 4.97 11.25
C GLY A 18 -23.94 4.68 12.22
N ALA A 19 -23.25 5.71 12.76
CA ALA A 19 -22.05 5.55 13.57
C ALA A 19 -22.22 4.57 14.75
N ASN A 20 -23.29 4.69 15.49
CA ASN A 20 -23.60 3.79 16.63
C ASN A 20 -23.86 2.34 16.17
N GLY A 21 -24.55 2.16 15.05
CA GLY A 21 -24.80 0.84 14.48
C GLY A 21 -23.51 0.18 13.99
N LEU A 22 -22.68 0.95 13.28
CA LEU A 22 -21.38 0.49 12.79
C LEU A 22 -20.43 0.15 13.93
N ALA A 23 -20.36 0.97 14.98
CA ALA A 23 -19.54 0.71 16.15
C ALA A 23 -19.95 -0.58 16.88
N LYS A 24 -21.25 -0.83 17.02
CA LYS A 24 -21.77 -2.09 17.59
C LYS A 24 -21.43 -3.30 16.72
N LEU A 25 -21.55 -3.18 15.39
CA LEU A 25 -21.16 -4.24 14.46
C LEU A 25 -19.65 -4.55 14.53
N MET A 26 -18.83 -3.55 14.78
CA MET A 26 -17.37 -3.70 14.96
C MET A 26 -16.99 -4.25 16.34
N GLY A 27 -17.96 -4.37 17.26
CA GLY A 27 -17.72 -4.93 18.60
C GLY A 27 -17.23 -3.95 19.66
N SER A 28 -17.06 -2.67 19.31
CA SER A 28 -16.66 -1.60 20.24
C SER A 28 -17.60 -0.41 20.12
N ALA A 29 -18.47 -0.22 21.13
CA ALA A 29 -19.45 0.88 21.13
C ALA A 29 -18.74 2.26 21.16
N ASP A 30 -17.58 2.33 21.77
CA ASP A 30 -16.80 3.55 21.99
C ASP A 30 -16.18 4.09 20.70
N ALA A 31 -16.05 3.25 19.68
CA ALA A 31 -15.61 3.65 18.34
C ALA A 31 -16.58 4.62 17.63
N SER A 32 -17.81 4.79 18.14
CA SER A 32 -18.81 5.67 17.53
C SER A 32 -18.34 7.11 17.40
N TRP A 33 -17.65 7.65 18.42
CA TRP A 33 -17.09 9.00 18.39
C TRP A 33 -16.05 9.20 17.28
N ALA A 34 -15.19 8.20 17.10
CA ALA A 34 -14.19 8.21 16.04
C ALA A 34 -14.83 8.13 14.63
N ILE A 35 -15.88 7.30 14.47
CA ILE A 35 -16.64 7.18 13.22
C ILE A 35 -17.35 8.49 12.88
N MET A 36 -17.94 9.17 13.86
CA MET A 36 -18.55 10.49 13.66
C MET A 36 -17.50 11.54 13.26
N ALA A 37 -16.33 11.54 13.89
CA ALA A 37 -15.25 12.49 13.61
C ALA A 37 -14.67 12.35 12.20
N ILE A 38 -14.57 11.12 11.68
CA ILE A 38 -14.04 10.87 10.32
C ILE A 38 -15.11 11.03 9.23
N SER A 39 -16.40 10.99 9.56
CA SER A 39 -17.48 10.97 8.56
C SER A 39 -17.45 12.13 7.56
N PRO A 40 -17.12 13.41 7.92
CA PRO A 40 -17.05 14.51 6.97
C PRO A 40 -15.96 14.33 5.91
N THR A 41 -14.93 13.53 6.21
CA THR A 41 -13.83 13.25 5.29
C THR A 41 -14.32 12.63 3.98
N LEU A 42 -15.36 11.78 4.03
CA LEU A 42 -15.93 11.17 2.81
C LEU A 42 -16.45 12.20 1.82
N PHE A 43 -17.14 13.22 2.31
CA PHE A 43 -17.62 14.31 1.45
C PHE A 43 -16.45 15.08 0.83
N LEU A 44 -15.46 15.43 1.65
CA LEU A 44 -14.27 16.16 1.22
C LEU A 44 -13.47 15.36 0.17
N ILE A 45 -13.22 14.06 0.41
CA ILE A 45 -12.52 13.18 -0.54
C ILE A 45 -13.26 13.08 -1.88
N CYS A 46 -14.58 12.99 -1.87
CA CYS A 46 -15.35 12.93 -3.10
C CYS A 46 -15.15 14.19 -3.96
N ILE A 47 -15.14 15.36 -3.34
CA ILE A 47 -14.91 16.64 -4.05
C ILE A 47 -13.46 16.73 -4.53
N SER A 48 -12.48 16.45 -3.65
CA SER A 48 -11.05 16.45 -3.98
C SER A 48 -10.75 15.52 -5.15
N SER A 49 -11.28 14.30 -5.13
CA SER A 49 -11.08 13.31 -6.20
C SER A 49 -11.63 13.80 -7.54
N SER A 50 -12.76 14.50 -7.54
CA SER A 50 -13.32 15.09 -8.76
C SER A 50 -12.41 16.17 -9.35
N ILE A 51 -11.78 17.01 -8.51
CA ILE A 51 -10.87 18.08 -8.95
C ILE A 51 -9.51 17.47 -9.36
N ARG A 52 -8.99 16.48 -8.60
CA ARG A 52 -7.78 15.74 -8.98
C ARG A 52 -7.96 15.08 -10.36
N GLY A 53 -9.12 14.44 -10.60
CA GLY A 53 -9.44 13.84 -11.89
C GLY A 53 -9.45 14.85 -13.04
N TYR A 54 -9.88 16.09 -12.80
CA TYR A 54 -9.80 17.18 -13.77
C TYR A 54 -8.34 17.49 -14.15
N PHE A 55 -7.43 17.69 -13.18
CA PHE A 55 -6.03 17.97 -13.46
C PHE A 55 -5.31 16.78 -14.12
N GLN A 56 -5.59 15.56 -13.65
CA GLN A 56 -5.04 14.34 -14.23
C GLN A 56 -5.48 14.13 -15.69
N GLY A 57 -6.74 14.48 -16.01
CA GLY A 57 -7.25 14.45 -17.37
C GLY A 57 -6.51 15.40 -18.31
N HIS A 58 -6.01 16.52 -17.79
CA HIS A 58 -5.15 17.47 -18.51
C HIS A 58 -3.66 17.11 -18.44
N GLN A 59 -3.30 15.91 -17.96
CA GLN A 59 -1.92 15.44 -17.78
C GLN A 59 -1.08 16.31 -16.84
N ASN A 60 -1.70 17.15 -16.01
CA ASN A 60 -1.03 17.95 -14.99
C ASN A 60 -1.15 17.30 -13.63
N MET A 61 -0.09 16.62 -13.20
CA MET A 61 -0.04 15.92 -11.90
C MET A 61 0.42 16.81 -10.73
N VAL A 62 0.93 18.02 -11.01
CA VAL A 62 1.51 18.89 -9.98
C VAL A 62 0.50 19.31 -8.91
N PRO A 63 -0.73 19.78 -9.26
CA PRO A 63 -1.73 20.12 -8.23
C PRO A 63 -2.20 18.91 -7.44
N THR A 64 -2.29 17.74 -8.07
CA THR A 64 -2.63 16.48 -7.39
C THR A 64 -1.60 16.13 -6.33
N ALA A 65 -0.31 16.07 -6.71
CA ALA A 65 0.78 15.76 -5.79
C ALA A 65 0.89 16.81 -4.66
N GLY A 66 0.76 18.10 -4.98
CA GLY A 66 0.77 19.17 -3.98
C GLY A 66 -0.35 19.03 -2.95
N SER A 67 -1.58 18.70 -3.40
CA SER A 67 -2.71 18.48 -2.50
C SER A 67 -2.51 17.29 -1.58
N GLU A 68 -1.95 16.18 -2.07
CA GLU A 68 -1.68 14.97 -1.28
C GLU A 68 -0.60 15.21 -0.21
N ILE A 69 0.40 16.02 -0.52
CA ILE A 69 1.42 16.42 0.46
C ILE A 69 0.78 17.28 1.56
N ILE A 70 0.01 18.31 1.20
CA ILE A 70 -0.66 19.20 2.17
C ILE A 70 -1.63 18.41 3.03
N GLU A 71 -2.42 17.53 2.44
CA GLU A 71 -3.33 16.62 3.13
C GLU A 71 -2.59 15.73 4.12
N SER A 72 -1.49 15.09 3.70
CA SER A 72 -0.71 14.17 4.54
C SER A 72 -0.04 14.88 5.71
N VAL A 73 0.56 16.04 5.47
CA VAL A 73 1.16 16.89 6.52
C VAL A 73 0.06 17.39 7.46
N GLY A 74 -1.07 17.84 6.93
CA GLY A 74 -2.21 18.29 7.71
C GLY A 74 -2.75 17.20 8.63
N LYS A 75 -2.99 16.01 8.12
CA LYS A 75 -3.42 14.82 8.89
C LYS A 75 -2.46 14.54 10.05
N PHE A 76 -1.17 14.51 9.77
CA PHE A 76 -0.14 14.20 10.76
C PHE A 76 -0.05 15.27 11.84
N VAL A 77 0.14 16.53 11.44
CA VAL A 77 0.32 17.63 12.41
C VAL A 77 -0.94 17.87 13.22
N LEU A 78 -2.10 18.02 12.56
CA LEU A 78 -3.35 18.32 13.25
C LEU A 78 -3.86 17.12 14.07
N GLY A 79 -3.65 15.89 13.59
CA GLY A 79 -3.98 14.69 14.34
C GLY A 79 -3.21 14.63 15.66
N ILE A 80 -1.91 14.88 15.65
CA ILE A 80 -1.07 14.90 16.86
C ILE A 80 -1.46 16.07 17.77
N VAL A 81 -1.59 17.28 17.22
CA VAL A 81 -1.91 18.47 18.04
C VAL A 81 -3.26 18.34 18.73
N LEU A 82 -4.31 17.94 17.98
CA LEU A 82 -5.65 17.78 18.55
C LEU A 82 -5.73 16.60 19.52
N GLY A 83 -5.06 15.49 19.22
CA GLY A 83 -4.98 14.34 20.12
C GLY A 83 -4.26 14.70 21.42
N ALA A 84 -3.09 15.34 21.34
CA ALA A 84 -2.33 15.79 22.50
C ALA A 84 -3.11 16.82 23.34
N TRP A 85 -3.79 17.76 22.70
CA TRP A 85 -4.64 18.72 23.37
C TRP A 85 -5.78 18.03 24.15
N ALA A 86 -6.42 17.05 23.54
CA ALA A 86 -7.51 16.32 24.19
C ALA A 86 -7.03 15.50 25.40
N VAL A 87 -5.86 14.85 25.31
CA VAL A 87 -5.22 14.13 26.41
C VAL A 87 -4.87 15.09 27.55
N ASN A 88 -4.23 16.21 27.25
CA ASN A 88 -3.87 17.21 28.24
C ASN A 88 -5.09 17.87 28.89
N SER A 89 -6.24 17.86 28.21
CA SER A 89 -7.53 18.37 28.74
C SER A 89 -8.28 17.33 29.60
N GLY A 90 -7.69 16.16 29.87
CA GLY A 90 -8.29 15.11 30.69
C GLY A 90 -9.56 14.48 30.10
N LYS A 91 -9.69 14.47 28.75
CA LYS A 91 -10.84 13.84 28.10
C LYS A 91 -10.69 12.30 28.11
N SER A 92 -11.82 11.60 28.00
CA SER A 92 -11.82 10.13 27.91
C SER A 92 -11.08 9.65 26.66
N ILE A 93 -10.58 8.42 26.68
CA ILE A 93 -9.76 7.83 25.60
C ILE A 93 -10.50 7.86 24.25
N GLU A 94 -11.81 7.58 24.27
CA GLU A 94 -12.66 7.57 23.08
C GLU A 94 -12.75 8.97 22.44
N ILE A 95 -12.86 10.01 23.29
CA ILE A 95 -12.89 11.40 22.83
C ILE A 95 -11.51 11.82 22.31
N CYS A 96 -10.43 11.43 23.01
CA CYS A 96 -9.06 11.69 22.53
C CYS A 96 -8.82 11.08 21.15
N ALA A 97 -9.28 9.85 20.92
CA ALA A 97 -9.22 9.20 19.62
C ALA A 97 -10.03 9.96 18.55
N ALA A 98 -11.22 10.44 18.88
CA ALA A 98 -12.04 11.22 17.97
C ALA A 98 -11.36 12.56 17.57
N TYR A 99 -10.72 13.25 18.51
CA TYR A 99 -9.95 14.47 18.22
C TYR A 99 -8.73 14.18 17.35
N ALA A 100 -7.98 13.11 17.60
CA ALA A 100 -6.85 12.72 16.78
C ALA A 100 -7.31 12.39 15.34
N ILE A 101 -8.40 11.65 15.18
CA ILE A 101 -8.96 11.28 13.87
C ILE A 101 -9.56 12.49 13.13
N SER A 102 -10.10 13.50 13.83
CA SER A 102 -10.60 14.72 13.19
C SER A 102 -9.51 15.47 12.42
N GLY A 103 -8.24 15.29 12.78
CA GLY A 103 -7.09 15.78 12.01
C GLY A 103 -7.09 15.28 10.58
N VAL A 104 -7.65 14.10 10.32
CA VAL A 104 -7.78 13.55 8.93
C VAL A 104 -8.77 14.40 8.12
N ALA A 105 -9.93 14.73 8.70
CA ALA A 105 -10.93 15.57 8.03
C ALA A 105 -10.41 16.97 7.74
N ILE A 106 -9.71 17.56 8.70
CA ILE A 106 -9.14 18.91 8.57
C ILE A 106 -7.98 18.90 7.54
N GLY A 107 -7.11 17.89 7.57
CA GLY A 107 -6.05 17.73 6.59
C GLY A 107 -6.58 17.59 5.16
N GLU A 108 -7.64 16.79 4.96
CA GLU A 108 -8.33 16.68 3.67
C GLU A 108 -8.94 18.01 3.23
N ALA A 109 -9.54 18.77 4.17
CA ALA A 109 -10.07 20.10 3.88
C ALA A 109 -8.97 21.07 3.41
N CYS A 110 -7.79 21.04 4.02
CA CYS A 110 -6.63 21.83 3.58
C CYS A 110 -6.19 21.46 2.17
N GLY A 111 -6.10 20.14 1.87
CA GLY A 111 -5.79 19.65 0.53
C GLY A 111 -6.83 20.07 -0.50
N LEU A 112 -8.11 20.04 -0.15
CA LEU A 112 -9.21 20.49 -1.00
C LEU A 112 -9.12 22.00 -1.29
N ILE A 113 -8.88 22.81 -0.26
CA ILE A 113 -8.71 24.28 -0.41
C ILE A 113 -7.56 24.55 -1.40
N PHE A 114 -6.43 23.89 -1.24
CA PHE A 114 -5.31 24.01 -2.17
C PHE A 114 -5.71 23.66 -3.61
N LEU A 115 -6.44 22.55 -3.83
CA LEU A 115 -6.91 22.15 -5.17
C LEU A 115 -7.85 23.16 -5.79
N VAL A 116 -8.76 23.72 -4.99
CA VAL A 116 -9.69 24.77 -5.45
C VAL A 116 -8.92 26.01 -5.84
N CYS A 117 -7.98 26.46 -5.01
CA CYS A 117 -7.10 27.60 -5.32
C CYS A 117 -6.29 27.35 -6.61
N ALA A 118 -5.67 26.16 -6.73
CA ALA A 118 -4.94 25.78 -7.93
C ALA A 118 -5.81 25.80 -9.18
N LYS A 119 -7.06 25.35 -9.09
CA LYS A 119 -8.01 25.36 -10.20
C LYS A 119 -8.37 26.80 -10.63
N PHE A 120 -8.52 27.72 -9.68
CA PHE A 120 -8.79 29.12 -10.02
C PHE A 120 -7.57 29.82 -10.64
N LEU A 121 -6.37 29.55 -10.14
CA LEU A 121 -5.11 30.13 -10.64
C LEU A 121 -4.77 29.64 -12.06
N HIS A 122 -5.02 28.37 -12.37
CA HIS A 122 -4.71 27.77 -13.68
C HIS A 122 -5.90 27.77 -14.66
N ARG A 123 -6.94 28.54 -14.36
CA ARG A 123 -8.16 28.58 -15.20
C ARG A 123 -7.89 29.04 -16.64
N GLN A 124 -6.90 29.91 -16.83
CA GLN A 124 -6.55 30.46 -18.15
C GLN A 124 -5.65 29.52 -18.97
N ASP A 125 -4.91 28.61 -18.34
CA ASP A 125 -4.00 27.69 -19.05
C ASP A 125 -4.74 26.58 -19.80
N TYR A 126 -6.03 26.38 -19.51
CA TYR A 126 -6.88 25.34 -20.08
C TYR A 126 -8.02 25.93 -20.92
N ASP A 127 -7.70 26.97 -21.67
CA ASP A 127 -8.67 27.55 -22.61
C ASP A 127 -8.91 26.58 -23.77
N TYR A 128 -10.09 25.99 -23.79
CA TYR A 128 -10.53 25.09 -24.85
C TYR A 128 -10.72 25.87 -26.14
N THR A 129 -9.70 25.95 -26.95
CA THR A 129 -9.92 26.15 -28.40
C THR A 129 -10.52 24.81 -28.87
N LEU A 130 -11.87 24.79 -28.93
CA LEU A 130 -12.59 23.76 -29.67
C LEU A 130 -12.07 23.83 -31.10
N THR A 131 -11.20 22.88 -31.48
CA THR A 131 -10.88 22.69 -32.90
C THR A 131 -12.16 22.19 -33.55
N GLU A 132 -12.55 22.80 -34.66
CA GLU A 132 -13.79 22.50 -35.40
C GLU A 132 -13.95 21.04 -35.85
N ASP A 133 -12.96 20.18 -35.58
CA ASP A 133 -12.92 18.75 -35.97
C ASP A 133 -13.38 17.79 -34.84
N ASP A 134 -13.79 18.29 -33.67
CA ASP A 134 -14.32 17.48 -32.58
C ASP A 134 -15.76 17.03 -32.87
N GLY A 135 -15.85 16.00 -33.66
CA GLY A 135 -17.08 15.31 -33.94
C GLY A 135 -17.83 14.90 -32.69
N LYS A 136 -19.12 15.29 -32.62
CA LYS A 136 -20.20 14.83 -31.75
C LYS A 136 -19.82 14.69 -30.25
N VAL A 137 -20.09 15.75 -29.51
CA VAL A 137 -20.14 15.70 -28.04
C VAL A 137 -20.95 14.49 -27.60
N SER A 138 -20.31 13.54 -26.96
CA SER A 138 -20.98 12.33 -26.47
C SER A 138 -22.03 12.70 -25.43
N SER A 139 -23.23 12.17 -25.56
CA SER A 139 -24.32 12.37 -24.60
C SER A 139 -23.82 12.07 -23.18
N THR A 140 -24.17 12.93 -22.22
CA THR A 140 -23.82 12.79 -20.79
C THR A 140 -24.12 11.40 -20.24
N GLY A 141 -25.23 10.78 -20.69
CA GLY A 141 -25.59 9.42 -20.31
C GLY A 141 -24.62 8.36 -20.83
N LYS A 142 -24.07 8.53 -22.04
CA LYS A 142 -23.08 7.62 -22.62
C LYS A 142 -21.72 7.75 -21.90
N VAL A 143 -21.33 8.98 -21.56
CA VAL A 143 -20.11 9.25 -20.78
C VAL A 143 -20.23 8.64 -19.39
N LEU A 144 -21.36 8.84 -18.69
CA LEU A 144 -21.63 8.27 -17.38
C LEU A 144 -21.62 6.73 -17.40
N LYS A 145 -22.27 6.12 -18.41
CA LYS A 145 -22.26 4.66 -18.57
C LYS A 145 -20.85 4.11 -18.75
N ASN A 146 -20.04 4.73 -19.59
CA ASN A 146 -18.66 4.31 -19.81
C ASN A 146 -17.80 4.48 -18.56
N LEU A 147 -17.99 5.60 -17.85
CA LEU A 147 -17.31 5.86 -16.59
C LEU A 147 -17.63 4.78 -15.55
N LEU A 148 -18.91 4.44 -15.38
CA LEU A 148 -19.33 3.38 -14.43
C LEU A 148 -18.80 2.01 -14.84
N LEU A 149 -18.81 1.66 -16.14
CA LEU A 149 -18.28 0.39 -16.63
C LEU A 149 -16.79 0.19 -16.34
N ILE A 150 -16.02 1.28 -16.31
CA ILE A 150 -14.59 1.24 -15.98
C ILE A 150 -14.38 1.30 -14.46
N SER A 151 -15.10 2.20 -13.76
CA SER A 151 -14.88 2.46 -12.33
C SER A 151 -15.35 1.33 -11.44
N VAL A 152 -16.50 0.70 -11.73
CA VAL A 152 -17.08 -0.36 -10.87
C VAL A 152 -16.12 -1.55 -10.68
N PRO A 153 -15.47 -2.12 -11.71
CA PRO A 153 -14.49 -3.19 -11.50
C PRO A 153 -13.29 -2.76 -10.65
N VAL A 154 -12.82 -1.52 -10.83
CA VAL A 154 -11.69 -0.99 -10.04
C VAL A 154 -12.11 -0.81 -8.58
N MET A 155 -13.29 -0.26 -8.32
CA MET A 155 -13.85 -0.14 -6.97
C MET A 155 -14.01 -1.50 -6.29
N LEU A 156 -14.53 -2.51 -6.98
CA LEU A 156 -14.66 -3.86 -6.45
C LEU A 156 -13.32 -4.47 -6.05
N SER A 157 -12.26 -4.20 -6.82
CA SER A 157 -10.90 -4.63 -6.45
C SER A 157 -10.42 -3.96 -5.16
N SER A 158 -10.66 -2.66 -5.00
CA SER A 158 -10.28 -1.91 -3.80
C SER A 158 -11.09 -2.36 -2.57
N VAL A 159 -12.39 -2.60 -2.74
CA VAL A 159 -13.26 -3.15 -1.68
C VAL A 159 -12.77 -4.53 -1.26
N ALA A 160 -12.40 -5.39 -2.22
CA ALA A 160 -11.89 -6.72 -1.92
C ALA A 160 -10.62 -6.69 -1.06
N LEU A 161 -9.68 -5.77 -1.33
CA LEU A 161 -8.49 -5.59 -0.48
C LEU A 161 -8.85 -5.15 0.95
N ASN A 162 -9.79 -4.22 1.09
CA ASN A 162 -10.25 -3.76 2.41
C ASN A 162 -11.03 -4.84 3.19
N LEU A 163 -11.77 -5.73 2.51
CA LEU A 163 -12.41 -6.88 3.14
C LEU A 163 -11.39 -7.80 3.83
N THR A 164 -10.15 -7.85 3.33
CA THR A 164 -9.08 -8.61 3.97
C THR A 164 -8.79 -8.13 5.39
N SER A 165 -8.75 -6.82 5.62
CA SER A 165 -8.59 -6.23 6.96
C SER A 165 -9.82 -6.40 7.83
N THR A 166 -11.01 -6.32 7.24
CA THR A 166 -12.28 -6.54 7.95
C THR A 166 -12.36 -7.98 8.48
N ILE A 167 -11.93 -8.97 7.71
CA ILE A 167 -11.85 -10.36 8.16
C ILE A 167 -10.94 -10.48 9.38
N ASP A 168 -9.78 -9.81 9.40
CA ASP A 168 -8.90 -9.81 10.57
C ASP A 168 -9.62 -9.29 11.80
N THR A 169 -10.32 -8.15 11.68
CA THR A 169 -11.07 -7.55 12.79
C THR A 169 -12.05 -8.55 13.39
N PHE A 170 -12.92 -9.14 12.55
CA PHE A 170 -13.93 -10.09 13.01
C PHE A 170 -13.31 -11.38 13.58
N THR A 171 -12.28 -11.91 12.92
CA THR A 171 -11.69 -13.19 13.28
C THR A 171 -10.88 -13.07 14.57
N ILE A 172 -10.01 -12.05 14.69
CA ILE A 172 -9.15 -11.87 15.85
C ILE A 172 -10.00 -11.59 17.10
N ILE A 173 -10.89 -10.62 17.03
CA ILE A 173 -11.69 -10.23 18.20
C ILE A 173 -12.58 -11.39 18.66
N ASN A 174 -13.33 -12.02 17.76
CA ASN A 174 -14.29 -13.06 18.14
C ASN A 174 -13.62 -14.36 18.60
N ILE A 175 -12.50 -14.76 18.01
CA ILE A 175 -11.83 -16.02 18.39
C ILE A 175 -11.03 -15.84 19.67
N ILE A 176 -10.29 -14.73 19.81
CA ILE A 176 -9.50 -14.50 21.03
C ILE A 176 -10.41 -14.27 22.22
N LYS A 177 -11.52 -13.51 22.05
CA LYS A 177 -12.52 -13.30 23.11
C LYS A 177 -13.11 -14.61 23.67
N ARG A 178 -13.20 -15.67 22.84
CA ARG A 178 -13.69 -16.99 23.33
C ARG A 178 -12.73 -17.67 24.29
N ASN A 179 -11.44 -17.36 24.19
CA ASN A 179 -10.37 -18.00 24.95
C ASN A 179 -9.77 -17.08 26.04
N SER A 180 -10.06 -15.78 26.00
CA SER A 180 -9.49 -14.75 26.85
C SER A 180 -10.53 -13.62 27.08
N SER A 181 -10.11 -12.52 27.75
CA SER A 181 -10.97 -11.34 27.89
C SER A 181 -11.11 -10.55 26.59
N LEU A 182 -12.16 -9.70 26.51
CA LEU A 182 -12.33 -8.76 25.40
C LEU A 182 -11.14 -7.81 25.30
N GLU A 183 -10.68 -7.28 26.43
CA GLU A 183 -9.52 -6.38 26.52
C GLU A 183 -8.25 -7.02 25.94
N ALA A 184 -7.98 -8.29 26.26
CA ALA A 184 -6.86 -9.03 25.67
C ALA A 184 -6.99 -9.18 24.14
N ALA A 185 -8.21 -9.37 23.64
CA ALA A 185 -8.46 -9.46 22.20
C ALA A 185 -8.23 -8.12 21.49
N GLU A 186 -8.66 -7.01 22.09
CA GLU A 186 -8.47 -5.65 21.55
C GLU A 186 -6.98 -5.26 21.56
N ILE A 187 -6.24 -5.55 22.63
CA ILE A 187 -4.79 -5.33 22.67
C ILE A 187 -4.08 -6.16 21.61
N ALA A 188 -4.42 -7.43 21.47
CA ALA A 188 -3.82 -8.31 20.48
C ALA A 188 -4.11 -7.83 19.04
N TYR A 189 -5.35 -7.42 18.76
CA TYR A 189 -5.75 -6.83 17.50
C TYR A 189 -5.01 -5.51 17.22
N GLY A 190 -4.91 -4.63 18.20
CA GLY A 190 -4.18 -3.37 18.11
C GLY A 190 -2.70 -3.59 17.80
N ASN A 191 -2.02 -4.51 18.50
CA ASN A 191 -0.63 -4.85 18.26
C ASN A 191 -0.42 -5.43 16.84
N TYR A 192 -1.34 -6.25 16.35
CA TYR A 192 -1.27 -6.77 14.99
C TYR A 192 -1.47 -5.68 13.94
N THR A 193 -2.56 -4.93 14.01
CA THR A 193 -2.96 -3.97 12.97
C THR A 193 -2.14 -2.70 13.00
N THR A 194 -1.89 -2.14 14.18
CA THR A 194 -1.20 -0.85 14.32
C THR A 194 0.32 -1.01 14.21
N LEU A 195 0.89 -2.09 14.75
CA LEU A 195 2.34 -2.26 14.72
C LEU A 195 2.78 -3.11 13.53
N ALA A 196 2.33 -4.37 13.43
CA ALA A 196 2.83 -5.29 12.42
C ALA A 196 2.35 -4.96 11.00
N VAL A 197 1.04 -4.73 10.80
CA VAL A 197 0.47 -4.47 9.48
C VAL A 197 0.90 -3.10 8.94
N THR A 198 1.08 -2.10 9.79
CA THR A 198 1.58 -0.79 9.38
C THR A 198 2.99 -0.90 8.77
N LEU A 199 3.88 -1.63 9.42
CA LEU A 199 5.24 -1.86 8.90
C LEU A 199 5.25 -2.75 7.64
N PHE A 200 4.38 -3.74 7.58
CA PHE A 200 4.20 -4.56 6.39
C PHE A 200 3.87 -3.72 5.13
N HIS A 201 3.15 -2.62 5.28
CA HIS A 201 2.79 -1.75 4.16
C HIS A 201 3.89 -0.77 3.72
N LEU A 202 4.94 -0.54 4.54
CA LEU A 202 6.00 0.43 4.19
C LEU A 202 6.69 0.13 2.85
N PRO A 203 7.08 -1.11 2.51
CA PRO A 203 7.71 -1.40 1.22
C PRO A 203 6.82 -1.11 0.01
N SER A 204 5.51 -1.10 0.18
CA SER A 204 4.56 -0.78 -0.89
C SER A 204 4.76 0.63 -1.44
N ALA A 205 5.25 1.57 -0.63
CA ALA A 205 5.57 2.93 -1.08
C ALA A 205 6.61 2.97 -2.22
N PHE A 206 7.53 1.99 -2.28
CA PHE A 206 8.51 1.86 -3.36
C PHE A 206 7.96 1.08 -4.56
N ILE A 207 6.94 0.26 -4.37
CA ILE A 207 6.37 -0.62 -5.40
C ILE A 207 5.26 0.07 -6.19
N TYR A 208 4.48 0.94 -5.54
CA TYR A 208 3.42 1.69 -6.21
C TYR A 208 3.90 2.52 -7.42
N PRO A 209 5.03 3.26 -7.37
CA PRO A 209 5.54 3.98 -8.53
C PRO A 209 5.87 3.06 -9.72
N ILE A 210 6.33 1.84 -9.46
CA ILE A 210 6.61 0.85 -10.52
C ILE A 210 5.29 0.45 -11.19
N SER A 211 4.26 0.15 -10.42
CA SER A 211 2.97 -0.27 -10.95
C SER A 211 2.24 0.85 -11.70
N THR A 212 2.33 2.08 -11.22
CA THR A 212 1.71 3.25 -11.88
C THR A 212 2.41 3.63 -13.17
N SER A 213 3.73 3.46 -13.27
CA SER A 213 4.49 3.69 -14.51
C SER A 213 4.31 2.55 -15.52
N LEU A 214 4.12 1.32 -15.05
CA LEU A 214 3.87 0.16 -15.90
C LEU A 214 2.61 0.32 -16.74
N ALA A 215 1.52 0.78 -16.15
CA ALA A 215 0.22 0.80 -16.82
C ALA A 215 0.21 1.62 -18.13
N PRO A 216 0.66 2.89 -18.17
CA PRO A 216 0.71 3.65 -19.43
C PRO A 216 1.74 3.09 -20.42
N ALA A 217 2.92 2.65 -19.94
CA ALA A 217 3.97 2.09 -20.80
C ALA A 217 3.50 0.80 -21.52
N LEU A 218 2.83 -0.09 -20.77
CA LEU A 218 2.29 -1.33 -21.31
C LEU A 218 1.12 -1.07 -22.26
N SER A 219 0.23 -0.14 -21.94
CA SER A 219 -0.88 0.23 -22.82
C SER A 219 -0.40 0.82 -24.14
N ALA A 220 0.63 1.66 -24.13
CA ALA A 220 1.25 2.23 -25.33
C ALA A 220 1.95 1.15 -26.19
N ALA A 221 2.71 0.22 -25.56
CA ALA A 221 3.35 -0.89 -26.26
C ALA A 221 2.32 -1.81 -26.94
N ARG A 222 1.19 -2.04 -26.26
CA ARG A 222 0.10 -2.85 -26.78
C ARG A 222 -0.64 -2.18 -27.93
N ALA A 223 -0.92 -0.88 -27.82
CA ALA A 223 -1.57 -0.09 -28.87
C ALA A 223 -0.72 -0.05 -30.17
N SER A 224 0.61 -0.03 -30.04
CA SER A 224 1.53 -0.11 -31.19
C SER A 224 1.71 -1.53 -31.77
N GLY A 225 1.09 -2.56 -31.17
CA GLY A 225 1.25 -3.96 -31.60
C GLY A 225 2.63 -4.55 -31.34
N ASN A 226 3.51 -3.85 -30.63
CA ASN A 226 4.90 -4.27 -30.41
C ASN A 226 5.00 -5.23 -29.20
N LYS A 227 4.88 -6.53 -29.49
CA LYS A 227 4.96 -7.59 -28.47
C LYS A 227 6.32 -7.67 -27.76
N ILE A 228 7.41 -7.30 -28.44
CA ILE A 228 8.75 -7.29 -27.85
C ILE A 228 8.82 -6.22 -26.76
N LYS A 229 8.32 -5.00 -27.05
CA LYS A 229 8.26 -3.91 -26.10
C LYS A 229 7.28 -4.21 -24.94
N GLU A 230 6.13 -4.85 -25.24
CA GLU A 230 5.18 -5.33 -24.23
C GLU A 230 5.88 -6.26 -23.22
N ARG A 231 6.62 -7.26 -23.72
CA ARG A 231 7.40 -8.20 -22.91
C ARG A 231 8.50 -7.50 -22.10
N SER A 232 9.28 -6.63 -22.73
CA SER A 232 10.37 -5.91 -22.07
C SER A 232 9.87 -5.07 -20.89
N VAL A 233 8.78 -4.32 -21.07
CA VAL A 233 8.18 -3.47 -20.02
C VAL A 233 7.69 -4.30 -18.83
N VAL A 234 7.01 -5.42 -19.09
CA VAL A 234 6.51 -6.29 -18.00
C VAL A 234 7.67 -6.96 -17.26
N ASN A 235 8.64 -7.51 -17.98
CA ASN A 235 9.80 -8.18 -17.39
C ASN A 235 10.63 -7.22 -16.52
N ALA A 236 10.89 -6.01 -17.02
CA ALA A 236 11.63 -5.00 -16.26
C ALA A 236 10.88 -4.57 -14.98
N SER A 237 9.57 -4.34 -15.08
CA SER A 237 8.76 -4.00 -13.90
C SER A 237 8.73 -5.13 -12.86
N MET A 238 8.59 -6.38 -13.29
CA MET A 238 8.65 -7.55 -12.42
C MET A 238 10.03 -7.70 -11.79
N LYS A 239 11.10 -7.49 -12.54
CA LYS A 239 12.48 -7.54 -12.04
C LYS A 239 12.73 -6.50 -10.95
N MET A 240 12.35 -5.24 -11.18
CA MET A 240 12.47 -4.17 -10.18
C MET A 240 11.66 -4.47 -8.93
N THR A 241 10.44 -4.99 -9.09
CA THR A 241 9.58 -5.39 -7.97
C THR A 241 10.24 -6.46 -7.10
N VAL A 242 10.81 -7.49 -7.71
CA VAL A 242 11.49 -8.58 -7.01
C VAL A 242 12.76 -8.08 -6.30
N ILE A 243 13.56 -7.24 -6.97
CA ILE A 243 14.78 -6.64 -6.40
C ILE A 243 14.47 -5.84 -5.12
N ILE A 244 13.33 -5.17 -5.04
CA ILE A 244 12.96 -4.37 -3.88
C ILE A 244 12.25 -5.22 -2.82
N SER A 245 11.31 -6.07 -3.21
CA SER A 245 10.44 -6.77 -2.27
C SER A 245 11.13 -7.89 -1.49
N ILE A 246 12.09 -8.60 -2.10
CA ILE A 246 12.79 -9.70 -1.43
C ILE A 246 13.64 -9.23 -0.24
N PRO A 247 14.55 -8.24 -0.38
CA PRO A 247 15.33 -7.77 0.76
C PRO A 247 14.44 -7.12 1.83
N CYS A 248 13.35 -6.43 1.45
CA CYS A 248 12.40 -5.89 2.41
C CYS A 248 11.71 -7.01 3.20
N ALA A 249 11.27 -8.08 2.55
CA ALA A 249 10.63 -9.21 3.20
C ALA A 249 11.58 -9.90 4.19
N ILE A 250 12.80 -10.23 3.76
CA ILE A 250 13.79 -10.92 4.59
C ILE A 250 14.31 -9.99 5.70
N GLY A 251 14.61 -8.73 5.38
CA GLY A 251 15.06 -7.75 6.35
C GLY A 251 14.05 -7.48 7.46
N MET A 252 12.76 -7.30 7.11
CA MET A 252 11.71 -7.16 8.11
C MET A 252 11.47 -8.42 8.92
N ALA A 253 11.62 -9.62 8.34
CA ALA A 253 11.48 -10.87 9.08
C ALA A 253 12.55 -10.99 10.18
N ILE A 254 13.80 -10.68 9.85
CA ILE A 254 14.95 -10.82 10.76
C ILE A 254 15.01 -9.68 11.78
N MET A 255 14.74 -8.44 11.34
CA MET A 255 14.85 -7.23 12.14
C MET A 255 13.51 -6.78 12.72
N SER A 256 12.49 -7.66 12.79
CA SER A 256 11.14 -7.30 13.24
C SER A 256 11.14 -6.65 14.63
N LYS A 257 11.76 -7.24 15.63
CA LYS A 257 11.85 -6.68 16.98
C LYS A 257 12.66 -5.38 17.04
N PRO A 258 13.89 -5.30 16.50
CA PRO A 258 14.67 -4.06 16.46
C PRO A 258 13.96 -2.90 15.76
N ILE A 259 13.31 -3.14 14.62
CA ILE A 259 12.58 -2.11 13.88
C ILE A 259 11.37 -1.61 14.69
N LEU A 260 10.60 -2.52 15.28
CA LEU A 260 9.48 -2.16 16.14
C LEU A 260 9.94 -1.36 17.36
N SER A 261 11.04 -1.78 18.03
CA SER A 261 11.59 -1.06 19.20
C SER A 261 12.13 0.33 18.86
N LEU A 262 12.53 0.55 17.59
CA LEU A 262 12.96 1.86 17.10
C LEU A 262 11.80 2.87 17.02
N LEU A 263 10.61 2.38 16.68
CA LEU A 263 9.44 3.20 16.38
C LEU A 263 8.44 3.29 17.54
N PHE A 264 8.40 2.27 18.38
CA PHE A 264 7.41 2.16 19.46
C PHE A 264 8.11 1.94 20.81
N SER A 265 7.74 2.74 21.81
CA SER A 265 8.37 2.72 23.13
C SER A 265 7.81 1.65 24.07
N ASN A 266 6.63 1.07 23.78
CA ASN A 266 6.01 0.05 24.63
C ASN A 266 6.60 -1.32 24.36
N GLU A 267 7.51 -1.77 25.23
CA GLU A 267 8.24 -3.04 25.04
C GLU A 267 7.33 -4.28 25.06
N ALA A 268 6.27 -4.28 25.84
CA ALA A 268 5.30 -5.37 25.89
C ALA A 268 4.56 -5.51 24.54
N SER A 269 4.10 -4.41 23.97
CA SER A 269 3.45 -4.38 22.65
C SER A 269 4.43 -4.76 21.54
N VAL A 270 5.66 -4.27 21.59
CA VAL A 270 6.73 -4.63 20.64
C VAL A 270 7.03 -6.13 20.68
N SER A 271 7.21 -6.70 21.87
CA SER A 271 7.49 -8.13 22.03
C SER A 271 6.36 -9.03 21.54
N SER A 272 5.11 -8.57 21.70
CA SER A 272 3.92 -9.24 21.15
C SER A 272 3.81 -9.12 19.63
N ALA A 273 4.13 -7.95 19.06
CA ALA A 273 3.99 -7.67 17.63
C ALA A 273 5.16 -8.24 16.78
N ALA A 274 6.35 -8.37 17.34
CA ALA A 274 7.55 -8.80 16.59
C ALA A 274 7.38 -10.17 15.90
N PRO A 275 6.89 -11.24 16.56
CA PRO A 275 6.65 -12.51 15.87
C PRO A 275 5.55 -12.39 14.81
N LEU A 276 4.54 -11.54 15.01
CA LEU A 276 3.48 -11.31 14.02
C LEU A 276 4.04 -10.67 12.75
N LEU A 277 4.89 -9.66 12.90
CA LEU A 277 5.57 -9.01 11.78
C LEU A 277 6.53 -9.96 11.07
N SER A 278 7.30 -10.76 11.82
CA SER A 278 8.23 -11.73 11.24
C SER A 278 7.52 -12.74 10.34
N ILE A 279 6.38 -13.28 10.78
CA ILE A 279 5.57 -14.23 10.01
C ILE A 279 4.88 -13.54 8.82
N LEU A 280 4.47 -12.28 8.99
CA LEU A 280 3.81 -11.50 7.94
C LEU A 280 4.79 -11.05 6.84
N SER A 281 6.05 -10.85 7.17
CA SER A 281 7.05 -10.24 6.27
C SER A 281 7.20 -10.93 4.90
N PRO A 282 7.18 -12.27 4.76
CA PRO A 282 7.21 -12.90 3.44
C PRO A 282 6.03 -12.51 2.54
N ALA A 283 4.90 -12.10 3.12
CA ALA A 283 3.76 -11.62 2.35
C ALA A 283 4.05 -10.30 1.60
N ILE A 284 5.09 -9.54 1.99
CA ILE A 284 5.56 -8.34 1.28
C ILE A 284 5.92 -8.68 -0.17
N PHE A 285 6.64 -9.79 -0.39
CA PHE A 285 6.99 -10.24 -1.73
C PHE A 285 5.73 -10.56 -2.57
N PHE A 286 4.79 -11.30 -2.01
CA PHE A 286 3.57 -11.67 -2.72
C PHE A 286 2.65 -10.47 -2.97
N SER A 287 2.55 -9.53 -2.03
CA SER A 287 1.77 -8.30 -2.21
C SER A 287 2.36 -7.40 -3.31
N ALA A 288 3.69 -7.35 -3.41
CA ALA A 288 4.40 -6.64 -4.47
C ALA A 288 4.12 -7.23 -5.85
N ILE A 289 4.22 -8.55 -5.98
CA ILE A 289 3.86 -9.27 -7.22
C ILE A 289 2.40 -9.04 -7.57
N LEU A 290 1.49 -9.13 -6.61
CA LEU A 290 0.06 -8.86 -6.80
C LEU A 290 -0.19 -7.46 -7.36
N THR A 291 0.48 -6.44 -6.81
CA THR A 291 0.32 -5.04 -7.21
C THR A 291 0.71 -4.83 -8.68
N VAL A 292 1.90 -5.30 -9.07
CA VAL A 292 2.41 -5.13 -10.44
C VAL A 292 1.65 -5.99 -11.46
N THR A 293 1.29 -7.22 -11.11
CA THR A 293 0.49 -8.08 -11.98
C THR A 293 -0.93 -7.55 -12.17
N SER A 294 -1.52 -6.94 -11.12
CA SER A 294 -2.84 -6.28 -11.23
C SER A 294 -2.78 -5.09 -12.19
N ALA A 295 -1.75 -4.25 -12.08
CA ALA A 295 -1.53 -3.13 -12.99
C ALA A 295 -1.35 -3.59 -14.45
N ALA A 296 -0.57 -4.66 -14.68
CA ALA A 296 -0.40 -5.25 -16.01
C ALA A 296 -1.72 -5.75 -16.60
N LEU A 297 -2.53 -6.46 -15.82
CA LEU A 297 -3.84 -6.94 -16.28
C LEU A 297 -4.81 -5.80 -16.56
N GLN A 298 -4.81 -4.75 -15.73
CA GLN A 298 -5.63 -3.55 -15.94
C GLN A 298 -5.23 -2.82 -17.22
N ALA A 299 -3.94 -2.63 -17.47
CA ALA A 299 -3.41 -2.04 -18.70
C ALA A 299 -3.80 -2.85 -19.97
N CYS A 300 -3.99 -4.15 -19.84
CA CYS A 300 -4.44 -5.04 -20.89
C CYS A 300 -5.96 -5.17 -21.01
N HIS A 301 -6.75 -4.27 -20.39
CA HIS A 301 -8.23 -4.32 -20.35
C HIS A 301 -8.79 -5.61 -19.76
N LYS A 302 -8.05 -6.28 -18.85
CA LYS A 302 -8.47 -7.50 -18.15
C LYS A 302 -8.80 -7.22 -16.67
N GLN A 303 -9.44 -6.09 -16.39
CA GLN A 303 -9.73 -5.57 -15.04
C GLN A 303 -10.49 -6.53 -14.13
N ARG A 304 -11.30 -7.46 -14.72
CA ARG A 304 -12.04 -8.47 -13.94
C ARG A 304 -11.15 -9.59 -13.38
N LYS A 305 -9.95 -9.79 -13.93
CA LYS A 305 -9.08 -10.91 -13.50
C LYS A 305 -8.48 -10.70 -12.11
N PRO A 306 -7.96 -9.52 -11.74
CA PRO A 306 -7.54 -9.25 -10.37
C PRO A 306 -8.65 -9.44 -9.33
N ILE A 307 -9.91 -9.16 -9.66
CA ILE A 307 -11.04 -9.37 -8.73
C ILE A 307 -11.18 -10.85 -8.39
N ILE A 308 -11.07 -11.73 -9.39
CA ILE A 308 -11.15 -13.18 -9.18
C ILE A 308 -10.02 -13.65 -8.26
N SER A 309 -8.78 -13.21 -8.51
CA SER A 309 -7.65 -13.58 -7.65
C SER A 309 -7.83 -13.08 -6.21
N MET A 310 -8.33 -11.86 -6.04
CA MET A 310 -8.61 -11.29 -4.72
C MET A 310 -9.70 -12.08 -3.97
N LEU A 311 -10.77 -12.46 -4.64
CA LEU A 311 -11.83 -13.30 -4.03
C LEU A 311 -11.27 -14.65 -3.60
N CYS A 312 -10.46 -15.32 -4.43
CA CYS A 312 -9.80 -16.58 -4.06
C CYS A 312 -8.90 -16.38 -2.82
N GLY A 313 -8.12 -15.31 -2.76
CA GLY A 313 -7.26 -15.03 -1.63
C GLY A 313 -8.00 -14.69 -0.35
N ILE A 314 -9.08 -13.91 -0.44
CA ILE A 314 -9.95 -13.59 0.70
C ILE A 314 -10.57 -14.86 1.28
N THR A 315 -11.08 -15.74 0.43
CA THR A 315 -11.63 -17.03 0.86
C THR A 315 -10.57 -17.89 1.54
N ALA A 316 -9.38 -18.00 0.95
CA ALA A 316 -8.26 -18.73 1.53
C ALA A 316 -7.86 -18.14 2.91
N LYS A 317 -7.80 -16.80 3.02
CA LYS A 317 -7.53 -16.11 4.29
C LYS A 317 -8.55 -16.46 5.36
N ALA A 318 -9.84 -16.35 5.04
CA ALA A 318 -10.90 -16.62 5.99
C ALA A 318 -10.78 -18.06 6.54
N ILE A 319 -10.61 -19.03 5.65
CA ILE A 319 -10.48 -20.44 6.03
C ILE A 319 -9.25 -20.66 6.92
N VAL A 320 -8.06 -20.20 6.48
CA VAL A 320 -6.80 -20.45 7.17
C VAL A 320 -6.73 -19.70 8.49
N SER A 321 -7.14 -18.41 8.53
CA SER A 321 -7.14 -17.63 9.78
C SER A 321 -8.10 -18.25 10.80
N CYS A 322 -9.33 -18.60 10.41
CA CYS A 322 -10.29 -19.22 11.33
C CYS A 322 -9.79 -20.58 11.85
N ALA A 323 -9.24 -21.41 10.97
CA ALA A 323 -8.75 -22.73 11.35
C ALA A 323 -7.56 -22.63 12.33
N LEU A 324 -6.55 -21.83 11.99
CA LEU A 324 -5.32 -21.72 12.80
C LEU A 324 -5.56 -20.98 14.12
N MET A 325 -6.33 -19.90 14.13
CA MET A 325 -6.60 -19.15 15.35
C MET A 325 -7.50 -19.92 16.34
N SER A 326 -8.30 -20.88 15.86
CA SER A 326 -9.07 -21.77 16.74
C SER A 326 -8.21 -22.74 17.54
N ILE A 327 -6.94 -22.96 17.14
CA ILE A 327 -5.97 -23.79 17.84
C ILE A 327 -5.32 -22.92 18.93
N LYS A 328 -5.57 -23.24 20.22
CA LYS A 328 -5.09 -22.44 21.36
C LYS A 328 -3.57 -22.18 21.36
N SER A 329 -2.76 -23.15 20.90
CA SER A 329 -1.29 -23.01 20.82
C SER A 329 -0.81 -22.02 19.75
N ILE A 330 -1.60 -21.79 18.71
CA ILE A 330 -1.28 -20.86 17.61
C ILE A 330 -1.86 -19.46 17.92
N GLY A 331 -3.11 -19.42 18.36
CA GLY A 331 -3.78 -18.18 18.76
C GLY A 331 -3.68 -17.09 17.67
N ILE A 332 -3.24 -15.88 18.06
CA ILE A 332 -3.13 -14.72 17.17
C ILE A 332 -2.13 -14.92 16.01
N LEU A 333 -1.15 -15.83 16.13
CA LEU A 333 -0.20 -16.11 15.03
C LEU A 333 -0.90 -16.63 13.78
N GLY A 334 -2.11 -17.15 13.90
CA GLY A 334 -2.94 -17.57 12.76
C GLY A 334 -3.34 -16.42 11.82
N ALA A 335 -3.44 -15.19 12.32
CA ALA A 335 -3.81 -14.03 11.51
C ALA A 335 -2.74 -13.66 10.45
N PRO A 336 -1.45 -13.45 10.81
CA PRO A 336 -0.40 -13.21 9.82
C PRO A 336 -0.17 -14.39 8.87
N ILE A 337 -0.33 -15.65 9.33
CA ILE A 337 -0.25 -16.83 8.46
C ILE A 337 -1.38 -16.81 7.42
N GLY A 338 -2.62 -16.53 7.84
CA GLY A 338 -3.75 -16.41 6.93
C GLY A 338 -3.56 -15.27 5.91
N THR A 339 -3.00 -14.15 6.34
CA THR A 339 -2.66 -13.02 5.44
C THR A 339 -1.56 -13.40 4.45
N LEU A 340 -0.53 -14.12 4.88
CA LEU A 340 0.51 -14.64 4.00
C LEU A 340 -0.05 -15.58 2.94
N VAL A 341 -0.88 -16.54 3.33
CA VAL A 341 -1.54 -17.49 2.41
C VAL A 341 -2.45 -16.72 1.44
N SER A 342 -3.18 -15.73 1.91
CA SER A 342 -4.03 -14.88 1.07
C SER A 342 -3.25 -14.21 -0.05
N TYR A 343 -2.16 -13.49 0.29
CA TYR A 343 -1.33 -12.83 -0.72
C TYR A 343 -0.63 -13.81 -1.64
N PHE A 344 -0.21 -14.97 -1.13
CA PHE A 344 0.34 -16.05 -1.95
C PHE A 344 -0.65 -16.53 -3.00
N VAL A 345 -1.89 -16.83 -2.61
CA VAL A 345 -2.96 -17.26 -3.53
C VAL A 345 -3.29 -16.17 -4.53
N MET A 346 -3.49 -14.93 -4.07
CA MET A 346 -3.77 -13.78 -4.94
C MET A 346 -2.68 -13.58 -6.00
N ALA A 347 -1.41 -13.56 -5.56
CA ALA A 347 -0.27 -13.36 -6.44
C ALA A 347 -0.13 -14.49 -7.47
N THR A 348 -0.30 -15.74 -7.03
CA THR A 348 -0.21 -16.93 -7.90
C THR A 348 -1.30 -16.91 -8.97
N VAL A 349 -2.56 -16.68 -8.59
CA VAL A 349 -3.67 -16.62 -9.54
C VAL A 349 -3.52 -15.46 -10.52
N ASN A 350 -3.13 -14.27 -10.02
CA ASN A 350 -2.85 -13.11 -10.89
C ASN A 350 -1.71 -13.38 -11.86
N PHE A 351 -0.64 -14.02 -11.39
CA PHE A 351 0.51 -14.36 -12.22
C PHE A 351 0.13 -15.33 -13.34
N ILE A 352 -0.68 -16.34 -13.06
CA ILE A 352 -1.23 -17.25 -14.08
C ILE A 352 -2.04 -16.45 -15.14
N PHE A 353 -2.83 -15.46 -14.70
CA PHE A 353 -3.55 -14.61 -15.64
C PHE A 353 -2.61 -13.73 -16.48
N VAL A 354 -1.52 -13.21 -15.91
CA VAL A 354 -0.52 -12.44 -16.65
C VAL A 354 0.12 -13.31 -17.74
N LEU A 355 0.57 -14.51 -17.41
CA LEU A 355 1.12 -15.44 -18.39
C LEU A 355 0.14 -15.79 -19.52
N LYS A 356 -1.16 -15.81 -19.24
CA LYS A 356 -2.19 -16.16 -20.22
C LYS A 356 -2.61 -14.97 -21.11
N TYR A 357 -2.66 -13.75 -20.57
CA TYR A 357 -3.28 -12.60 -21.24
C TYR A 357 -2.29 -11.49 -21.64
N VAL A 358 -1.09 -11.53 -21.10
CA VAL A 358 -0.01 -10.60 -21.40
C VAL A 358 1.09 -11.39 -22.09
N SER A 359 1.69 -10.82 -23.14
CA SER A 359 2.78 -11.47 -23.89
C SER A 359 4.09 -11.52 -23.08
N ALA A 360 4.03 -12.04 -21.83
CA ALA A 360 5.15 -12.08 -20.92
C ALA A 360 5.75 -13.49 -20.87
N GLU A 361 7.04 -13.61 -21.16
CA GLU A 361 7.83 -14.83 -20.89
C GLU A 361 8.70 -14.53 -19.67
N ILE A 362 8.14 -14.75 -18.49
CA ILE A 362 8.82 -14.46 -17.21
C ILE A 362 9.43 -15.77 -16.71
N ASN A 363 10.74 -15.86 -16.71
CA ASN A 363 11.44 -16.94 -16.01
C ASN A 363 11.61 -16.54 -14.54
N ILE A 364 10.58 -16.87 -13.72
CA ILE A 364 10.54 -16.53 -12.28
C ILE A 364 11.80 -17.03 -11.58
N PHE A 365 12.25 -18.23 -11.89
CA PHE A 365 13.38 -18.85 -11.20
C PHE A 365 14.65 -18.00 -11.38
N ARG A 366 14.92 -17.57 -12.61
CA ARG A 366 16.07 -16.73 -12.93
C ARG A 366 15.95 -15.33 -12.28
N LEU A 367 14.71 -14.83 -12.15
CA LEU A 367 14.40 -13.54 -11.58
C LEU A 367 14.61 -13.50 -10.07
N ILE A 368 14.32 -14.60 -9.36
CA ILE A 368 14.24 -14.67 -7.89
C ILE A 368 15.56 -15.15 -7.27
N ILE A 369 16.28 -16.07 -7.89
CA ILE A 369 17.47 -16.71 -7.30
C ILE A 369 18.54 -15.70 -6.91
N LYS A 370 18.90 -14.79 -7.81
CA LYS A 370 19.97 -13.82 -7.54
C LYS A 370 19.61 -12.85 -6.41
N PRO A 371 18.40 -12.23 -6.37
CA PRO A 371 17.97 -11.41 -5.25
C PRO A 371 17.88 -12.18 -3.92
N ILE A 372 17.41 -13.45 -3.91
CA ILE A 372 17.40 -14.25 -2.70
C ILE A 372 18.83 -14.49 -2.19
N GLY A 373 19.73 -14.92 -3.06
CA GLY A 373 21.13 -15.16 -2.68
C GLY A 373 21.81 -13.89 -2.12
N ALA A 374 21.63 -12.75 -2.81
CA ALA A 374 22.14 -11.48 -2.32
C ALA A 374 21.52 -11.07 -0.98
N SER A 375 20.19 -11.26 -0.82
CA SER A 375 19.51 -10.94 0.43
C SER A 375 19.91 -11.86 1.59
N ALA A 376 20.17 -13.15 1.34
CA ALA A 376 20.63 -14.07 2.36
C ALA A 376 22.03 -13.67 2.90
N ILE A 377 22.95 -13.29 2.01
CA ILE A 377 24.27 -12.80 2.41
C ILE A 377 24.16 -11.44 3.12
N ALA A 378 23.36 -10.52 2.60
CA ALA A 378 23.10 -9.22 3.24
C ALA A 378 22.48 -9.40 4.64
N SER A 379 21.63 -10.43 4.84
CA SER A 379 21.06 -10.76 6.14
C SER A 379 22.09 -11.20 7.17
N ALA A 380 23.13 -11.92 6.74
CA ALA A 380 24.26 -12.26 7.62
C ALA A 380 25.01 -10.99 8.06
N VAL A 381 25.22 -10.03 7.15
CA VAL A 381 25.80 -8.72 7.48
C VAL A 381 24.92 -7.99 8.49
N THR A 382 23.59 -8.03 8.32
CA THR A 382 22.63 -7.41 9.26
C THR A 382 22.77 -7.99 10.66
N ILE A 383 22.74 -9.31 10.79
CA ILE A 383 22.82 -9.99 12.09
C ILE A 383 24.16 -9.69 12.78
N LEU A 384 25.25 -9.75 12.04
CA LEU A 384 26.59 -9.49 12.57
C LEU A 384 26.74 -8.02 13.01
N SER A 385 26.40 -7.06 12.16
CA SER A 385 26.50 -5.64 12.49
C SER A 385 25.61 -5.26 13.67
N TYR A 386 24.37 -5.76 13.69
CA TYR A 386 23.47 -5.51 14.81
C TYR A 386 23.99 -6.12 16.11
N SER A 387 24.48 -7.36 16.10
CA SER A 387 25.00 -8.02 17.30
C SER A 387 26.24 -7.34 17.87
N ILE A 388 27.13 -6.80 17.01
CA ILE A 388 28.34 -6.08 17.44
C ILE A 388 27.97 -4.74 18.05
N ILE A 389 27.15 -3.94 17.35
CA ILE A 389 26.83 -2.56 17.76
C ILE A 389 25.88 -2.55 18.96
N SER A 390 24.93 -3.47 19.05
CA SER A 390 24.00 -3.53 20.17
C SER A 390 24.68 -3.89 21.52
N ARG A 391 25.79 -4.62 21.48
CA ARG A 391 26.62 -4.90 22.68
C ARG A 391 27.27 -3.62 23.26
N ALA A 392 27.43 -2.56 22.46
CA ALA A 392 27.92 -1.28 22.92
C ALA A 392 26.85 -0.40 23.62
N GLY A 393 25.65 -0.94 23.86
CA GLY A 393 24.59 -0.27 24.63
C GLY A 393 23.69 0.67 23.79
N HIS A 394 23.87 0.77 22.49
CA HIS A 394 23.15 1.68 21.60
C HIS A 394 22.22 0.93 20.63
N ALA A 395 21.14 0.30 21.12
CA ALA A 395 20.24 -0.52 20.31
C ALA A 395 19.60 0.25 19.13
N THR A 396 19.21 1.52 19.34
CA THR A 396 18.64 2.38 18.29
C THR A 396 19.63 2.63 17.16
N VAL A 397 20.87 3.02 17.51
CA VAL A 397 21.95 3.25 16.54
C VAL A 397 22.31 1.94 15.83
N ALA A 398 22.37 0.82 16.56
CA ALA A 398 22.62 -0.48 16.00
C ALA A 398 21.60 -0.83 14.91
N THR A 399 20.31 -0.58 15.16
CA THR A 399 19.23 -0.86 14.19
C THR A 399 19.41 -0.04 12.93
N VAL A 400 19.59 1.28 13.05
CA VAL A 400 19.71 2.19 11.88
C VAL A 400 20.97 1.86 11.07
N VAL A 401 22.12 1.73 11.72
CA VAL A 401 23.38 1.41 11.05
C VAL A 401 23.33 0.06 10.36
N SER A 402 22.75 -0.95 11.02
CA SER A 402 22.60 -2.29 10.41
C SER A 402 21.68 -2.28 9.17
N ILE A 403 20.61 -1.50 9.19
CA ILE A 403 19.74 -1.35 8.01
C ILE A 403 20.53 -0.70 6.85
N VAL A 404 21.26 0.38 7.11
CA VAL A 404 22.06 1.07 6.08
C VAL A 404 23.14 0.15 5.50
N LEU A 405 23.86 -0.56 6.35
CA LEU A 405 24.88 -1.53 5.92
C LEU A 405 24.27 -2.67 5.10
N THR A 406 23.09 -3.16 5.50
CA THR A 406 22.38 -4.20 4.76
C THR A 406 22.00 -3.75 3.36
N VAL A 407 21.42 -2.55 3.25
CA VAL A 407 21.05 -1.98 1.96
C VAL A 407 22.27 -1.82 1.06
N ALA A 408 23.37 -1.27 1.60
CA ALA A 408 24.62 -1.11 0.87
C ALA A 408 25.20 -2.47 0.41
N ALA A 409 25.29 -3.45 1.32
CA ALA A 409 25.78 -4.79 1.00
C ALA A 409 24.92 -5.49 -0.05
N TYR A 410 23.58 -5.37 0.05
CA TYR A 410 22.65 -5.94 -0.92
C TYR A 410 22.86 -5.40 -2.33
N PHE A 411 22.96 -4.09 -2.49
CA PHE A 411 23.20 -3.49 -3.80
C PHE A 411 24.58 -3.87 -4.36
N VAL A 412 25.63 -3.87 -3.53
CA VAL A 412 26.96 -4.33 -3.95
C VAL A 412 26.91 -5.76 -4.46
N LEU A 413 26.21 -6.65 -3.74
CA LEU A 413 26.05 -8.06 -4.14
C LEU A 413 25.25 -8.21 -5.43
N LEU A 414 24.19 -7.41 -5.63
CA LEU A 414 23.42 -7.44 -6.88
C LEU A 414 24.26 -7.02 -8.08
N PHE A 415 25.13 -6.01 -7.93
CA PHE A 415 26.07 -5.62 -8.98
C PHE A 415 27.11 -6.70 -9.23
N ALA A 416 27.69 -7.30 -8.19
CA ALA A 416 28.64 -8.38 -8.29
C ALA A 416 28.06 -9.61 -9.01
N LEU A 417 26.78 -9.93 -8.75
CA LEU A 417 26.03 -11.01 -9.41
C LEU A 417 25.55 -10.66 -10.83
N LYS A 418 25.90 -9.47 -11.34
CA LYS A 418 25.46 -8.97 -12.66
C LYS A 418 23.96 -9.15 -12.86
N ASN A 419 23.19 -8.65 -11.88
CA ASN A 419 21.74 -8.73 -11.94
C ASN A 419 21.12 -7.59 -12.73
N PHE A 420 21.80 -6.46 -12.89
CA PHE A 420 21.35 -5.31 -13.64
C PHE A 420 21.86 -5.38 -15.09
N GLU A 421 20.95 -5.17 -16.02
CA GLU A 421 21.24 -4.95 -17.43
C GLU A 421 21.21 -3.44 -17.72
N ARG A 422 21.85 -3.00 -18.81
CA ARG A 422 21.86 -1.59 -19.21
C ARG A 422 20.44 -1.03 -19.36
N GLU A 423 19.54 -1.85 -19.90
CA GLU A 423 18.13 -1.49 -20.12
C GLU A 423 17.40 -1.19 -18.81
N ASP A 424 17.68 -1.95 -17.75
CA ASP A 424 17.06 -1.76 -16.44
C ASP A 424 17.41 -0.39 -15.83
N ILE A 425 18.67 0.03 -16.00
CA ILE A 425 19.17 1.29 -15.46
C ILE A 425 18.65 2.48 -16.25
N MET A 426 18.55 2.33 -17.58
CA MET A 426 18.03 3.36 -18.46
C MET A 426 16.53 3.67 -18.20
N MET A 427 15.77 2.75 -17.59
CA MET A 427 14.39 2.99 -17.17
C MET A 427 14.27 3.82 -15.88
N LEU A 428 15.35 4.00 -15.13
CA LEU A 428 15.35 4.82 -13.92
C LEU A 428 15.41 6.32 -14.26
N PRO A 429 14.80 7.20 -13.45
CA PRO A 429 14.98 8.63 -13.59
C PRO A 429 16.48 8.99 -13.51
N LYS A 430 17.00 9.68 -14.53
CA LYS A 430 18.44 9.96 -14.72
C LYS A 430 19.30 8.70 -14.96
N GLY A 431 18.75 7.64 -15.57
CA GLY A 431 19.40 6.36 -15.79
C GLY A 431 20.75 6.45 -16.50
N GLU A 432 20.90 7.35 -17.46
CA GLU A 432 22.15 7.58 -18.16
C GLU A 432 23.28 8.08 -17.24
N LYS A 433 22.95 9.00 -16.30
CA LYS A 433 23.94 9.47 -15.32
C LYS A 433 24.33 8.36 -14.33
N ILE A 434 23.36 7.56 -13.91
CA ILE A 434 23.58 6.41 -13.02
C ILE A 434 24.43 5.37 -13.73
N TYR A 435 24.11 5.03 -14.97
CA TYR A 435 24.87 4.07 -15.77
C TYR A 435 26.34 4.52 -15.93
N ASN A 436 26.57 5.76 -16.32
CA ASN A 436 27.92 6.32 -16.47
C ASN A 436 28.72 6.33 -15.18
N ALA A 437 28.06 6.56 -14.04
CA ALA A 437 28.70 6.47 -12.72
C ALA A 437 29.08 5.02 -12.38
N LEU A 438 28.20 4.05 -12.66
CA LEU A 438 28.44 2.63 -12.42
C LEU A 438 29.54 2.04 -13.29
N VAL A 439 29.64 2.49 -14.55
CA VAL A 439 30.75 2.13 -15.47
C VAL A 439 32.07 2.68 -14.94
N LYS A 440 32.10 3.94 -14.46
CA LYS A 440 33.32 4.52 -13.84
C LYS A 440 33.76 3.76 -12.59
N LEU A 441 32.81 3.19 -11.83
CA LEU A 441 33.12 2.37 -10.63
C LEU A 441 33.44 0.90 -10.96
N HIS A 442 33.58 0.54 -12.25
CA HIS A 442 33.84 -0.83 -12.73
C HIS A 442 32.78 -1.86 -12.29
N LEU A 443 31.58 -1.41 -11.88
CA LEU A 443 30.49 -2.28 -11.45
C LEU A 443 29.63 -2.76 -12.63
N MET A 444 29.75 -2.13 -13.79
CA MET A 444 29.13 -2.55 -15.07
C MET A 444 30.12 -2.40 -16.24
N LYS A 445 29.90 -3.24 -17.28
CA LYS A 445 30.62 -3.13 -18.55
C LYS A 445 29.77 -2.38 -19.57
#